data_5656d1cb1f6d23e72730fc9d1186c284
#
_entry.id   5656d1cb1f6d23e72730fc9d1186c284
#
_cell.length_a   1.000
_cell.length_b   1.000
_cell.length_c   1.000
_cell.angle_alpha   90.00
_cell.angle_beta   90.00
_cell.angle_gamma   90.00
#
_symmetry.space_group_name_H-M   'P 1'
#
loop_
_entity.id
_entity.type
_entity.pdbx_description
1 polymer ?
#
loop_
_entity_poly.entity_id
_entity_poly.type
_entity_poly.pdbx_seq_one_letter_code
_entity_poly.pdbx_strand_id
1 'polypeptide(L)'
;MLPMPLDGLNDTRNERMKHYKYGGSTAQRTMACPSWVSQAEGIPQSPASSFAETGTRLHDQMERLLNGDIEEGLWETNDQDEIGLLDEALAGWDKLCALYGVADYWVEQTFELNADTGGTADVVAKCADGRTLIVDWKFGQGLAVEAEGNVQALFYAMISEGKKHGYAAGDALTVVIIQPIPSRGDVATLKTWDVPADVYTAFKRQYIAAQKSTGLSAGSHCRWCPAAATCPEKTGETLRAMTMDPAKLTTLAAALELADDVTAWAKQVKETAHAQLELGNAVDGWKLVSKRGVRKWANPQAAEQAVRDLFVASRRLRVGDITETAFMSAPKLEKVCKAKGVDFGQLSAYVNKTSSGTTLARTSDPREETLSAAALQRAVGSLT
;
A
#
# COMPACT_ATOMS: atom_id res chain seq x y z
N MET A 1 2.65 -24.44 22.37
CA MET A 1 4.03 -24.59 21.87
C MET A 1 3.89 -24.63 20.36
N LEU A 2 4.25 -23.56 19.66
CA LEU A 2 4.17 -23.48 18.21
C LEU A 2 5.12 -24.54 17.59
N PRO A 3 4.73 -25.25 16.53
CA PRO A 3 5.68 -26.10 15.80
C PRO A 3 6.80 -25.21 15.25
N MET A 4 8.06 -25.60 15.48
CA MET A 4 9.23 -24.90 14.93
C MET A 4 9.46 -25.34 13.47
N PRO A 5 9.89 -24.44 12.56
CA PRO A 5 10.23 -24.82 11.21
C PRO A 5 11.38 -25.82 11.17
N LEU A 6 11.27 -26.86 10.33
CA LEU A 6 12.22 -28.00 10.30
C LEU A 6 13.52 -27.73 9.53
N ASP A 7 13.62 -26.66 8.76
CA ASP A 7 14.82 -26.35 7.97
C ASP A 7 15.46 -25.05 8.41
N GLY A 8 16.66 -25.17 9.03
CA GLY A 8 17.47 -24.07 9.48
C GLY A 8 17.97 -23.17 8.34
N LEU A 9 17.86 -21.87 8.58
CA LEU A 9 18.67 -20.75 8.10
C LEU A 9 19.23 -20.88 6.67
N ASN A 10 18.48 -20.45 5.69
CA ASN A 10 19.06 -19.96 4.45
C ASN A 10 19.23 -18.43 4.56
N ASP A 11 20.50 -18.03 4.76
CA ASP A 11 20.94 -16.63 4.72
C ASP A 11 20.97 -16.15 3.25
N THR A 12 19.80 -15.81 2.70
CA THR A 12 19.66 -15.22 1.36
C THR A 12 19.00 -13.84 1.41
N ARG A 13 19.16 -13.10 2.51
CA ARG A 13 18.55 -11.77 2.74
C ARG A 13 18.96 -10.69 1.74
N ASN A 14 19.77 -10.97 0.73
CA ASN A 14 20.30 -9.97 -0.19
C ASN A 14 19.94 -10.15 -1.66
N GLU A 15 19.09 -11.11 -2.01
CA GLU A 15 18.48 -11.14 -3.33
C GLU A 15 17.25 -10.22 -3.31
N ARG A 16 17.35 -9.06 -3.98
CA ARG A 16 16.21 -8.17 -4.23
C ARG A 16 15.03 -9.01 -4.68
N MET A 17 13.89 -8.93 -3.98
CA MET A 17 12.65 -9.61 -4.35
C MET A 17 12.41 -9.43 -5.85
N LYS A 18 12.44 -10.53 -6.59
CA LYS A 18 12.25 -10.53 -8.03
C LYS A 18 10.81 -10.13 -8.33
N HIS A 19 10.64 -8.99 -8.99
CA HIS A 19 9.32 -8.55 -9.43
C HIS A 19 8.93 -9.30 -10.70
N TYR A 20 7.95 -10.18 -10.57
CA TYR A 20 7.37 -10.90 -11.72
C TYR A 20 6.34 -10.03 -12.42
N LYS A 21 6.25 -10.13 -13.74
CA LYS A 21 5.19 -9.48 -14.53
C LYS A 21 3.82 -9.97 -14.08
N TYR A 22 3.71 -11.28 -13.83
CA TYR A 22 2.50 -11.95 -13.40
C TYR A 22 2.71 -12.53 -11.99
N GLY A 23 2.28 -11.79 -11.00
CA GLY A 23 2.37 -12.15 -9.58
C GLY A 23 0.99 -12.35 -8.93
N GLY A 24 0.97 -12.78 -7.67
CA GLY A 24 -0.26 -13.01 -6.93
C GLY A 24 -1.15 -11.77 -6.83
N SER A 25 -0.58 -10.62 -6.46
CA SER A 25 -1.31 -9.36 -6.36
C SER A 25 -1.87 -8.84 -7.70
N THR A 26 -1.35 -9.32 -8.83
CA THR A 26 -1.82 -8.96 -10.18
C THR A 26 -2.68 -10.04 -10.83
N ALA A 27 -2.87 -11.18 -10.18
CA ALA A 27 -3.55 -12.33 -10.77
C ALA A 27 -4.98 -12.02 -11.18
N GLN A 28 -5.75 -11.34 -10.35
CA GLN A 28 -7.11 -10.91 -10.67
C GLN A 28 -7.14 -9.99 -11.89
N ARG A 29 -6.20 -9.04 -11.98
CA ARG A 29 -6.07 -8.15 -13.13
C ARG A 29 -5.71 -8.91 -14.40
N THR A 30 -4.79 -9.88 -14.30
CA THR A 30 -4.39 -10.71 -15.43
C THR A 30 -5.56 -11.48 -16.01
N MET A 31 -6.43 -12.04 -15.16
CA MET A 31 -7.63 -12.76 -15.61
C MET A 31 -8.67 -11.83 -16.24
N ALA A 32 -8.87 -10.66 -15.67
CA ALA A 32 -9.89 -9.73 -16.12
C ALA A 32 -9.46 -8.90 -17.34
N CYS A 33 -8.18 -8.56 -17.45
CA CYS A 33 -7.62 -7.68 -18.49
C CYS A 33 -6.27 -8.21 -18.97
N PRO A 34 -6.23 -9.24 -19.81
CA PRO A 34 -4.99 -9.94 -20.22
C PRO A 34 -3.89 -9.03 -20.77
N SER A 35 -4.23 -7.98 -21.51
CA SER A 35 -3.27 -7.06 -22.10
C SER A 35 -2.77 -5.94 -21.14
N TRP A 36 -3.11 -6.01 -19.83
CA TRP A 36 -2.72 -4.95 -18.89
C TRP A 36 -1.19 -4.76 -18.82
N VAL A 37 -0.41 -5.84 -18.95
CA VAL A 37 1.06 -5.79 -18.89
C VAL A 37 1.63 -4.94 -20.02
N SER A 38 1.14 -5.15 -21.26
CA SER A 38 1.58 -4.37 -22.41
C SER A 38 1.17 -2.88 -22.33
N GLN A 39 0.02 -2.60 -21.69
CA GLN A 39 -0.41 -1.23 -21.45
C GLN A 39 0.39 -0.54 -20.35
N ALA A 40 0.92 -1.29 -19.40
CA ALA A 40 1.74 -0.77 -18.29
C ALA A 40 3.22 -0.65 -18.63
N GLU A 41 3.64 -1.14 -19.78
CA GLU A 41 5.04 -1.08 -20.21
C GLU A 41 5.53 0.37 -20.33
N GLY A 42 6.67 0.69 -19.70
CA GLY A 42 7.24 2.03 -19.67
C GLY A 42 6.50 3.04 -18.78
N ILE A 43 5.43 2.63 -18.09
CA ILE A 43 4.74 3.51 -17.13
C ILE A 43 5.42 3.37 -15.76
N PRO A 44 5.92 4.48 -15.18
CA PRO A 44 6.52 4.43 -13.86
C PRO A 44 5.48 4.05 -12.81
N GLN A 45 5.87 3.18 -11.88
CA GLN A 45 5.04 2.88 -10.74
C GLN A 45 5.01 4.08 -9.78
N SER A 46 3.84 4.39 -9.27
CA SER A 46 3.71 5.38 -8.19
C SER A 46 4.47 4.91 -6.94
N PRO A 47 5.10 5.80 -6.18
CA PRO A 47 5.69 5.45 -4.90
C PRO A 47 4.70 4.72 -4.00
N ALA A 48 5.19 3.80 -3.20
CA ALA A 48 4.37 3.11 -2.21
C ALA A 48 3.68 4.14 -1.29
N SER A 49 2.43 3.91 -0.95
CA SER A 49 1.76 4.73 0.04
C SER A 49 2.30 4.41 1.45
N SER A 50 2.19 5.34 2.39
CA SER A 50 2.55 5.08 3.80
C SER A 50 1.85 3.85 4.37
N PHE A 51 0.62 3.56 3.94
CA PHE A 51 -0.10 2.34 4.32
C PHE A 51 0.54 1.07 3.75
N ALA A 52 1.04 1.13 2.51
CA ALA A 52 1.74 -0.01 1.91
C ALA A 52 3.09 -0.26 2.61
N GLU A 53 3.81 0.82 2.95
CA GLU A 53 5.07 0.73 3.72
C GLU A 53 4.83 0.14 5.11
N THR A 54 3.77 0.57 5.81
CA THR A 54 3.38 -0.01 7.10
C THR A 54 3.02 -1.50 6.93
N GLY A 55 2.22 -1.85 5.92
CA GLY A 55 1.89 -3.24 5.63
C GLY A 55 3.14 -4.10 5.46
N THR A 56 4.11 -3.64 4.66
CA THR A 56 5.39 -4.36 4.44
C THR A 56 6.16 -4.58 5.75
N ARG A 57 6.23 -3.56 6.64
CA ARG A 57 6.90 -3.72 7.94
C ARG A 57 6.20 -4.74 8.85
N LEU A 58 4.87 -4.76 8.85
CA LEU A 58 4.11 -5.70 9.67
C LEU A 58 4.24 -7.14 9.14
N HIS A 59 4.29 -7.34 7.83
CA HIS A 59 4.63 -8.63 7.21
C HIS A 59 6.01 -9.11 7.66
N ASP A 60 7.05 -8.26 7.58
CA ASP A 60 8.40 -8.59 8.02
C ASP A 60 8.44 -9.04 9.49
N GLN A 61 7.68 -8.40 10.37
CA GLN A 61 7.64 -8.80 11.78
C GLN A 61 6.96 -10.14 12.00
N MET A 62 5.85 -10.43 11.29
CA MET A 62 5.22 -11.75 11.34
C MET A 62 6.13 -12.85 10.77
N GLU A 63 6.83 -12.58 9.66
CA GLU A 63 7.84 -13.47 9.12
C GLU A 63 8.90 -13.82 10.17
N ARG A 64 9.49 -12.81 10.78
CA ARG A 64 10.57 -12.96 11.76
C ARG A 64 10.11 -13.69 13.03
N LEU A 65 8.88 -13.43 13.48
CA LEU A 65 8.30 -14.17 14.60
C LEU A 65 8.15 -15.66 14.28
N LEU A 66 7.57 -15.97 13.13
CA LEU A 66 7.32 -17.36 12.73
C LEU A 66 8.61 -18.13 12.41
N ASN A 67 9.68 -17.43 12.01
CA ASN A 67 11.01 -18.00 11.86
C ASN A 67 11.79 -18.13 13.19
N GLY A 68 11.26 -17.57 14.29
CA GLY A 68 11.92 -17.57 15.59
C GLY A 68 13.04 -16.52 15.74
N ASP A 69 13.09 -15.52 14.85
CA ASP A 69 14.08 -14.44 14.90
C ASP A 69 13.74 -13.38 15.98
N ILE A 70 12.47 -13.27 16.35
CA ILE A 70 11.98 -12.44 17.46
C ILE A 70 11.08 -13.27 18.38
N GLU A 71 11.00 -12.89 19.64
CA GLU A 71 10.12 -13.54 20.62
C GLU A 71 8.73 -12.92 20.58
N GLU A 72 7.72 -13.72 20.93
CA GLU A 72 6.33 -13.27 21.02
C GLU A 72 6.20 -12.08 21.99
N GLY A 73 5.51 -11.02 21.53
CA GLY A 73 5.31 -9.79 22.30
C GLY A 73 6.49 -8.82 22.28
N LEU A 74 7.60 -9.16 21.61
CA LEU A 74 8.76 -8.28 21.44
C LEU A 74 8.79 -7.66 20.03
N TRP A 75 7.69 -7.00 19.65
CA TRP A 75 7.58 -6.34 18.36
C TRP A 75 8.59 -5.19 18.21
N GLU A 76 9.17 -5.05 17.03
CA GLU A 76 10.12 -3.96 16.71
C GLU A 76 9.41 -2.67 16.29
N THR A 77 8.37 -2.30 17.00
CA THR A 77 7.66 -1.04 16.84
C THR A 77 7.23 -0.52 18.22
N ASN A 78 7.13 0.81 18.34
CA ASN A 78 6.59 1.47 19.53
C ASN A 78 5.18 2.04 19.26
N ASP A 79 4.64 1.84 18.06
CA ASP A 79 3.30 2.27 17.68
C ASP A 79 2.27 1.27 18.23
N GLN A 80 1.41 1.75 19.11
CA GLN A 80 0.42 0.89 19.80
C GLN A 80 -0.63 0.34 18.83
N ASP A 81 -0.94 1.05 17.76
CA ASP A 81 -1.86 0.58 16.73
C ASP A 81 -1.21 -0.57 15.92
N GLU A 82 0.07 -0.45 15.58
CA GLU A 82 0.82 -1.52 14.91
C GLU A 82 0.96 -2.75 15.81
N ILE A 83 1.28 -2.57 17.10
CA ILE A 83 1.34 -3.66 18.08
C ILE A 83 0.00 -4.40 18.14
N GLY A 84 -1.10 -3.67 18.25
CA GLY A 84 -2.44 -4.27 18.29
C GLY A 84 -2.77 -5.09 17.04
N LEU A 85 -2.34 -4.64 15.84
CA LEU A 85 -2.51 -5.38 14.61
C LEU A 85 -1.70 -6.69 14.58
N LEU A 86 -0.47 -6.65 15.08
CA LEU A 86 0.41 -7.82 15.15
C LEU A 86 -0.10 -8.85 16.16
N ASP A 87 -0.54 -8.40 17.34
CA ASP A 87 -1.11 -9.28 18.37
C ASP A 87 -2.41 -9.97 17.87
N GLU A 88 -3.27 -9.25 17.16
CA GLU A 88 -4.46 -9.84 16.53
C GLU A 88 -4.11 -10.81 15.40
N ALA A 89 -3.07 -10.51 14.60
CA ALA A 89 -2.61 -11.41 13.54
C ALA A 89 -2.07 -12.71 14.14
N LEU A 90 -1.27 -12.61 15.19
CA LEU A 90 -0.73 -13.78 15.91
C LEU A 90 -1.85 -14.63 16.51
N ALA A 91 -2.81 -14.00 17.20
CA ALA A 91 -3.98 -14.71 17.73
C ALA A 91 -4.79 -15.43 16.63
N GLY A 92 -4.90 -14.80 15.44
CA GLY A 92 -5.49 -15.42 14.26
C GLY A 92 -4.71 -16.65 13.78
N TRP A 93 -3.38 -16.57 13.77
CA TRP A 93 -2.50 -17.68 13.43
C TRP A 93 -2.62 -18.84 14.44
N ASP A 94 -2.57 -18.57 15.74
CA ASP A 94 -2.72 -19.59 16.78
C ASP A 94 -4.06 -20.31 16.69
N LYS A 95 -5.13 -19.55 16.47
CA LYS A 95 -6.45 -20.10 16.22
C LYS A 95 -6.50 -20.99 14.98
N LEU A 96 -5.82 -20.58 13.89
CA LEU A 96 -5.70 -21.38 12.68
C LEU A 96 -4.98 -22.72 12.95
N CYS A 97 -3.83 -22.64 13.62
CA CYS A 97 -3.04 -23.82 13.98
C CYS A 97 -3.84 -24.82 14.81
N ALA A 98 -4.59 -24.33 15.79
CA ALA A 98 -5.45 -25.17 16.63
C ALA A 98 -6.63 -25.77 15.84
N LEU A 99 -7.24 -25.01 14.93
CA LEU A 99 -8.41 -25.41 14.17
C LEU A 99 -8.09 -26.52 13.14
N TYR A 100 -6.96 -26.38 12.45
CA TYR A 100 -6.58 -27.27 11.35
C TYR A 100 -5.48 -28.28 11.70
N GLY A 101 -4.93 -28.23 12.92
CA GLY A 101 -3.85 -29.14 13.32
C GLY A 101 -2.62 -28.97 12.43
N VAL A 102 -2.12 -27.71 12.30
CA VAL A 102 -0.90 -27.42 11.52
C VAL A 102 0.26 -28.22 12.07
N ALA A 103 0.89 -29.03 11.22
CA ALA A 103 2.03 -29.87 11.56
C ALA A 103 3.35 -29.22 11.18
N ASP A 104 3.40 -28.62 10.00
CA ASP A 104 4.57 -27.94 9.44
C ASP A 104 4.14 -26.66 8.72
N TYR A 105 5.02 -25.65 8.68
CA TYR A 105 4.79 -24.44 7.89
C TYR A 105 6.11 -23.83 7.38
N TRP A 106 6.00 -23.05 6.33
CA TRP A 106 7.10 -22.32 5.69
C TRP A 106 6.65 -20.90 5.38
N VAL A 107 7.46 -19.94 5.77
CA VAL A 107 7.17 -18.50 5.65
C VAL A 107 7.88 -17.93 4.44
N GLU A 108 7.28 -16.93 3.78
CA GLU A 108 7.86 -16.19 2.64
C GLU A 108 8.42 -17.10 1.54
N GLN A 109 7.62 -18.11 1.16
CA GLN A 109 8.06 -19.06 0.15
C GLN A 109 7.89 -18.52 -1.26
N THR A 110 9.01 -18.32 -1.95
CA THR A 110 9.03 -17.90 -3.35
C THR A 110 8.90 -19.09 -4.29
N PHE A 111 7.93 -19.00 -5.20
CA PHE A 111 7.69 -20.01 -6.26
C PHE A 111 7.72 -19.35 -7.63
N GLU A 112 8.40 -19.99 -8.58
CA GLU A 112 8.44 -19.55 -9.98
C GLU A 112 7.74 -20.59 -10.88
N LEU A 113 6.79 -20.16 -11.69
CA LEU A 113 6.24 -20.98 -12.75
C LEU A 113 7.09 -20.88 -14.03
N ASN A 114 7.56 -19.67 -14.33
CA ASN A 114 8.49 -19.33 -15.41
C ASN A 114 9.14 -17.97 -15.15
N ALA A 115 9.98 -17.49 -16.07
CA ALA A 115 10.72 -16.24 -15.92
C ALA A 115 9.84 -14.99 -15.64
N ASP A 116 8.62 -14.97 -16.16
CA ASP A 116 7.68 -13.84 -16.04
C ASP A 116 6.60 -14.07 -14.96
N THR A 117 6.42 -15.32 -14.49
CA THR A 117 5.32 -15.70 -13.59
C THR A 117 5.86 -16.33 -12.31
N GLY A 118 5.63 -15.70 -11.20
CA GLY A 118 6.06 -16.17 -9.89
C GLY A 118 5.55 -15.26 -8.77
N GLY A 119 5.97 -15.54 -7.57
CA GLY A 119 5.63 -14.73 -6.41
C GLY A 119 5.97 -15.43 -5.11
N THR A 120 5.82 -14.70 -4.02
CA THR A 120 6.10 -15.17 -2.67
C THR A 120 4.78 -15.31 -1.92
N ALA A 121 4.52 -16.50 -1.39
CA ALA A 121 3.38 -16.76 -0.50
C ALA A 121 3.81 -16.48 0.94
N ASP A 122 3.01 -15.71 1.69
CA ASP A 122 3.35 -15.31 3.05
C ASP A 122 3.56 -16.54 3.94
N VAL A 123 2.61 -17.49 3.96
CA VAL A 123 2.80 -18.79 4.63
C VAL A 123 2.15 -19.92 3.81
N VAL A 124 2.87 -21.01 3.67
CA VAL A 124 2.34 -22.30 3.23
C VAL A 124 2.41 -23.24 4.42
N ALA A 125 1.29 -23.86 4.81
CA ALA A 125 1.27 -24.80 5.92
C ALA A 125 0.69 -26.16 5.53
N LYS A 126 1.15 -27.21 6.20
CA LYS A 126 0.67 -28.57 6.10
C LYS A 126 0.00 -29.00 7.38
N CYS A 127 -1.19 -29.55 7.27
CA CYS A 127 -1.94 -30.06 8.40
C CYS A 127 -1.72 -31.58 8.57
N ALA A 128 -1.97 -32.08 9.76
CA ALA A 128 -1.82 -33.51 10.08
C ALA A 128 -2.72 -34.43 9.23
N ASP A 129 -3.82 -33.91 8.70
CA ASP A 129 -4.75 -34.64 7.79
C ASP A 129 -4.30 -34.63 6.31
N GLY A 130 -3.14 -34.04 5.99
CA GLY A 130 -2.60 -33.90 4.63
C GLY A 130 -3.10 -32.66 3.89
N ARG A 131 -3.93 -31.84 4.49
CA ARG A 131 -4.41 -30.56 3.93
C ARG A 131 -3.27 -29.55 3.77
N THR A 132 -3.32 -28.75 2.70
CA THR A 132 -2.45 -27.59 2.51
C THR A 132 -3.22 -26.31 2.76
N LEU A 133 -2.65 -25.41 3.57
CA LEU A 133 -3.15 -24.06 3.78
C LEU A 133 -2.26 -23.07 3.00
N ILE A 134 -2.87 -22.18 2.24
CA ILE A 134 -2.23 -20.98 1.69
C ILE A 134 -2.73 -19.80 2.51
N VAL A 135 -1.86 -19.24 3.32
CA VAL A 135 -2.18 -18.14 4.25
C VAL A 135 -1.61 -16.83 3.71
N ASP A 136 -2.41 -15.78 3.77
CA ASP A 136 -2.06 -14.45 3.30
C ASP A 136 -2.45 -13.42 4.37
N TRP A 137 -1.46 -12.64 4.83
CA TRP A 137 -1.64 -11.58 5.79
C TRP A 137 -2.17 -10.33 5.10
N LYS A 138 -3.09 -9.62 5.76
CA LYS A 138 -3.65 -8.38 5.24
C LYS A 138 -3.63 -7.28 6.32
N PHE A 139 -2.55 -6.51 6.36
CA PHE A 139 -2.39 -5.38 7.28
C PHE A 139 -2.92 -4.05 6.74
N GLY A 140 -3.56 -4.04 5.57
CA GLY A 140 -4.13 -2.82 4.98
C GLY A 140 -5.39 -2.35 5.70
N GLN A 141 -5.48 -1.05 5.95
CA GLN A 141 -6.70 -0.41 6.44
C GLN A 141 -7.66 -0.14 5.27
N GLY A 142 -8.86 -0.68 5.31
CA GLY A 142 -9.92 -0.25 4.38
C GLY A 142 -10.93 -1.32 4.00
N LEU A 143 -10.63 -2.14 3.02
CA LEU A 143 -11.58 -3.13 2.53
C LEU A 143 -11.33 -4.50 3.16
N ALA A 144 -12.40 -5.14 3.63
CA ALA A 144 -12.34 -6.53 4.04
C ALA A 144 -11.97 -7.41 2.84
N VAL A 145 -10.98 -8.29 3.02
CA VAL A 145 -10.58 -9.28 2.03
C VAL A 145 -11.24 -10.59 2.39
N GLU A 146 -11.86 -11.24 1.41
CA GLU A 146 -12.50 -12.53 1.58
C GLU A 146 -11.54 -13.67 1.22
N ALA A 147 -11.65 -14.80 1.93
CA ALA A 147 -10.94 -16.02 1.59
C ALA A 147 -11.62 -16.73 0.39
N GLU A 148 -12.96 -16.76 0.37
CA GLU A 148 -13.72 -17.35 -0.72
C GLU A 148 -13.46 -16.63 -2.03
N GLY A 149 -13.07 -17.39 -3.07
CA GLY A 149 -12.76 -16.83 -4.38
C GLY A 149 -11.49 -15.99 -4.44
N ASN A 150 -10.61 -16.04 -3.45
CA ASN A 150 -9.39 -15.24 -3.42
C ASN A 150 -8.41 -15.68 -4.51
N VAL A 151 -8.34 -14.88 -5.56
CA VAL A 151 -7.51 -15.15 -6.76
C VAL A 151 -6.02 -15.14 -6.44
N GLN A 152 -5.57 -14.29 -5.51
CA GLN A 152 -4.16 -14.22 -5.09
C GLN A 152 -3.70 -15.52 -4.44
N ALA A 153 -4.48 -16.02 -3.49
CA ALA A 153 -4.14 -17.26 -2.80
C ALA A 153 -4.25 -18.50 -3.73
N LEU A 154 -5.26 -18.54 -4.61
CA LEU A 154 -5.36 -19.58 -5.66
C LEU A 154 -4.16 -19.54 -6.60
N PHE A 155 -3.65 -18.37 -6.93
CA PHE A 155 -2.44 -18.20 -7.72
C PHE A 155 -1.22 -18.80 -6.99
N TYR A 156 -1.04 -18.53 -5.71
CA TYR A 156 0.05 -19.13 -4.94
C TYR A 156 -0.06 -20.65 -4.86
N ALA A 157 -1.25 -21.19 -4.65
CA ALA A 157 -1.46 -22.63 -4.75
C ALA A 157 -1.01 -23.19 -6.12
N MET A 158 -1.39 -22.50 -7.22
CA MET A 158 -1.07 -22.94 -8.58
C MET A 158 0.44 -22.90 -8.86
N ILE A 159 1.14 -21.83 -8.52
CA ILE A 159 2.57 -21.72 -8.81
C ILE A 159 3.44 -22.59 -7.89
N SER A 160 2.92 -22.99 -6.72
CA SER A 160 3.59 -23.88 -5.78
C SER A 160 3.30 -25.35 -6.01
N GLU A 161 2.32 -25.69 -6.86
CA GLU A 161 1.88 -27.08 -7.06
C GLU A 161 3.03 -27.99 -7.48
N GLY A 162 3.22 -29.08 -6.72
CA GLY A 162 4.26 -30.07 -6.96
C GLY A 162 5.68 -29.62 -6.60
N LYS A 163 5.86 -28.45 -5.99
CA LYS A 163 7.17 -27.96 -5.55
C LYS A 163 7.41 -28.28 -4.07
N LYS A 164 8.69 -28.23 -3.68
CA LYS A 164 9.08 -28.37 -2.27
C LYS A 164 8.36 -27.27 -1.46
N HIS A 165 7.78 -27.63 -0.33
CA HIS A 165 7.02 -26.74 0.56
C HIS A 165 5.77 -26.10 -0.07
N GLY A 166 5.35 -26.57 -1.23
CA GLY A 166 4.17 -26.06 -1.93
C GLY A 166 2.94 -26.96 -1.79
N TYR A 167 1.90 -26.60 -2.53
CA TYR A 167 0.69 -27.40 -2.64
C TYR A 167 0.98 -28.73 -3.33
N ALA A 168 0.52 -29.84 -2.77
CA ALA A 168 0.60 -31.15 -3.44
C ALA A 168 -0.71 -31.43 -4.19
N ALA A 169 -0.60 -31.77 -5.45
CA ALA A 169 -1.77 -32.08 -6.29
C ALA A 169 -2.58 -33.24 -5.69
N GLY A 170 -3.85 -33.00 -5.43
CA GLY A 170 -4.76 -33.99 -4.84
C GLY A 170 -4.97 -33.84 -3.34
N ASP A 171 -4.16 -33.04 -2.64
CA ASP A 171 -4.43 -32.69 -1.25
C ASP A 171 -5.68 -31.79 -1.16
N ALA A 172 -6.33 -31.78 0.00
CA ALA A 172 -7.30 -30.73 0.31
C ALA A 172 -6.59 -29.39 0.38
N LEU A 173 -7.14 -28.35 -0.27
CA LEU A 173 -6.63 -26.99 -0.29
C LEU A 173 -7.55 -26.07 0.52
N THR A 174 -6.99 -25.32 1.44
CA THR A 174 -7.70 -24.25 2.13
C THR A 174 -6.98 -22.93 1.93
N VAL A 175 -7.70 -21.92 1.49
CA VAL A 175 -7.26 -20.53 1.46
C VAL A 175 -7.58 -19.87 2.80
N VAL A 176 -6.63 -19.13 3.32
CA VAL A 176 -6.73 -18.45 4.62
C VAL A 176 -6.35 -16.99 4.45
N ILE A 177 -7.19 -16.12 4.96
CA ILE A 177 -6.90 -14.68 5.10
C ILE A 177 -6.88 -14.34 6.60
N ILE A 178 -5.78 -13.77 7.05
CA ILE A 178 -5.69 -13.20 8.40
C ILE A 178 -5.57 -11.68 8.23
N GLN A 179 -6.65 -10.98 8.59
CA GLN A 179 -6.77 -9.54 8.42
C GLN A 179 -7.23 -8.89 9.73
N PRO A 180 -6.30 -8.40 10.58
CA PRO A 180 -6.67 -7.65 11.77
C PRO A 180 -7.31 -6.32 11.37
N ILE A 181 -8.52 -6.06 11.88
CA ILE A 181 -9.25 -4.81 11.66
C ILE A 181 -9.85 -4.35 13.00
N PRO A 182 -9.06 -3.75 13.90
CA PRO A 182 -9.48 -3.43 15.27
C PRO A 182 -10.70 -2.49 15.35
N SER A 183 -10.91 -1.64 14.35
CA SER A 183 -12.00 -0.67 14.32
C SER A 183 -13.34 -1.25 13.85
N ARG A 184 -13.39 -2.51 13.46
CA ARG A 184 -14.58 -3.22 12.97
C ARG A 184 -14.75 -4.53 13.74
N GLY A 185 -15.10 -4.43 15.00
CA GLY A 185 -15.23 -5.57 15.91
C GLY A 185 -16.23 -6.68 15.50
N ASP A 186 -16.96 -6.50 14.42
CA ASP A 186 -17.86 -7.47 13.78
C ASP A 186 -17.21 -8.22 12.61
N VAL A 187 -16.01 -7.83 12.17
CA VAL A 187 -15.30 -8.49 11.07
C VAL A 187 -14.33 -9.53 11.63
N ALA A 188 -14.50 -10.78 11.22
CA ALA A 188 -13.60 -11.85 11.65
C ALA A 188 -12.18 -11.62 11.14
N THR A 189 -11.19 -11.59 12.07
CA THR A 189 -9.76 -11.50 11.74
C THR A 189 -9.30 -12.70 10.91
N LEU A 190 -9.80 -13.90 11.20
CA LEU A 190 -9.47 -15.13 10.49
C LEU A 190 -10.65 -15.55 9.59
N LYS A 191 -10.39 -15.67 8.30
CA LYS A 191 -11.32 -16.20 7.30
C LYS A 191 -10.69 -17.38 6.59
N THR A 192 -11.45 -18.43 6.37
CA THR A 192 -10.99 -19.65 5.70
C THR A 192 -11.98 -20.06 4.62
N TRP A 193 -11.45 -20.71 3.59
CA TRP A 193 -12.23 -21.27 2.49
C TRP A 193 -11.63 -22.59 2.03
N ASP A 194 -12.37 -23.65 2.21
CA ASP A 194 -12.03 -24.96 1.63
C ASP A 194 -12.31 -24.92 0.15
N VAL A 195 -11.27 -25.00 -0.65
CA VAL A 195 -11.35 -24.83 -2.11
C VAL A 195 -11.85 -26.09 -2.76
N PRO A 196 -13.02 -26.09 -3.43
CA PRO A 196 -13.46 -27.26 -4.21
C PRO A 196 -12.46 -27.56 -5.34
N ALA A 197 -12.17 -28.83 -5.56
CA ALA A 197 -11.15 -29.28 -6.53
C ALA A 197 -11.48 -28.85 -7.98
N ASP A 198 -12.76 -28.80 -8.33
CA ASP A 198 -13.24 -28.32 -9.62
C ASP A 198 -13.05 -26.81 -9.78
N VAL A 199 -13.25 -26.01 -8.72
CA VAL A 199 -13.01 -24.57 -8.70
C VAL A 199 -11.53 -24.29 -8.91
N TYR A 200 -10.65 -24.97 -8.18
CA TYR A 200 -9.19 -24.84 -8.35
C TYR A 200 -8.75 -25.21 -9.77
N THR A 201 -9.28 -26.33 -10.30
CA THR A 201 -8.97 -26.78 -11.67
C THR A 201 -9.46 -25.77 -12.72
N ALA A 202 -10.66 -25.21 -12.53
CA ALA A 202 -11.20 -24.19 -13.41
C ALA A 202 -10.36 -22.91 -13.35
N PHE A 203 -9.95 -22.49 -12.16
CA PHE A 203 -9.06 -21.34 -11.97
C PHE A 203 -7.74 -21.51 -12.75
N LYS A 204 -7.03 -22.62 -12.57
CA LYS A 204 -5.77 -22.88 -13.29
C LYS A 204 -5.93 -22.76 -14.81
N ARG A 205 -6.96 -23.41 -15.34
CA ARG A 205 -7.26 -23.36 -16.79
C ARG A 205 -7.53 -21.93 -17.26
N GLN A 206 -8.35 -21.17 -16.51
CA GLN A 206 -8.72 -19.80 -16.85
C GLN A 206 -7.51 -18.86 -16.77
N TYR A 207 -6.70 -18.99 -15.73
CA TYR A 207 -5.51 -18.15 -15.55
C TYR A 207 -4.48 -18.38 -16.68
N ILE A 208 -4.19 -19.62 -17.01
CA ILE A 208 -3.26 -19.97 -18.11
C ILE A 208 -3.81 -19.50 -19.47
N ALA A 209 -5.13 -19.60 -19.68
CA ALA A 209 -5.76 -19.09 -20.90
C ALA A 209 -5.68 -17.55 -20.97
N ALA A 210 -5.91 -16.86 -19.85
CA ALA A 210 -5.81 -15.40 -19.78
C ALA A 210 -4.40 -14.90 -20.12
N GLN A 211 -3.34 -15.54 -19.61
CA GLN A 211 -1.96 -15.16 -19.96
C GLN A 211 -1.63 -15.30 -21.46
N LYS A 212 -2.34 -16.14 -22.18
CA LYS A 212 -2.16 -16.37 -23.62
C LYS A 212 -3.11 -15.56 -24.49
N SER A 213 -4.08 -14.90 -23.89
CA SER A 213 -5.08 -14.11 -24.59
C SER A 213 -4.68 -12.65 -24.68
N THR A 214 -5.40 -11.92 -25.52
CA THR A 214 -5.31 -10.48 -25.67
C THR A 214 -6.68 -9.88 -25.40
N GLY A 215 -6.71 -8.69 -24.82
CA GLY A 215 -7.95 -7.98 -24.57
C GLY A 215 -7.76 -6.95 -23.48
N LEU A 216 -8.47 -5.84 -23.61
CA LEU A 216 -8.58 -4.82 -22.59
C LEU A 216 -10.01 -4.83 -22.06
N SER A 217 -10.14 -4.69 -20.76
CA SER A 217 -11.43 -4.47 -20.11
C SER A 217 -11.26 -3.49 -18.97
N ALA A 218 -12.25 -2.65 -18.75
CA ALA A 218 -12.31 -1.79 -17.58
C ALA A 218 -13.11 -2.46 -16.47
N GLY A 219 -12.80 -2.14 -15.21
CA GLY A 219 -13.49 -2.67 -14.03
C GLY A 219 -12.72 -2.38 -12.75
N SER A 220 -13.15 -3.02 -11.64
CA SER A 220 -12.54 -2.83 -10.30
C SER A 220 -11.04 -3.12 -10.25
N HIS A 221 -10.54 -4.04 -11.09
CA HIS A 221 -9.12 -4.38 -11.23
C HIS A 221 -8.26 -3.21 -11.78
N CYS A 222 -8.88 -2.17 -12.36
CA CYS A 222 -8.18 -0.95 -12.81
C CYS A 222 -7.71 -0.08 -11.64
N ARG A 223 -8.28 -0.23 -10.45
CA ARG A 223 -7.95 0.59 -9.27
C ARG A 223 -6.45 0.66 -8.97
N TRP A 224 -5.76 -0.44 -9.19
CA TRP A 224 -4.31 -0.57 -8.94
C TRP A 224 -3.50 -0.80 -10.22
N CYS A 225 -4.09 -0.55 -11.40
CA CYS A 225 -3.41 -0.72 -12.66
C CYS A 225 -2.51 0.49 -12.96
N PRO A 226 -1.21 0.30 -13.21
CA PRO A 226 -0.32 1.41 -13.56
C PRO A 226 -0.78 2.17 -14.81
N ALA A 227 -1.39 1.44 -15.77
CA ALA A 227 -1.87 2.01 -17.03
C ALA A 227 -3.23 2.73 -16.94
N ALA A 228 -3.92 2.68 -15.80
CA ALA A 228 -5.32 3.16 -15.71
C ALA A 228 -5.49 4.63 -16.15
N ALA A 229 -4.47 5.47 -15.91
CA ALA A 229 -4.50 6.88 -16.27
C ALA A 229 -4.53 7.13 -17.79
N THR A 230 -3.93 6.24 -18.58
CA THR A 230 -3.77 6.38 -20.04
C THR A 230 -4.46 5.26 -20.81
N CYS A 231 -5.04 4.27 -20.13
CA CYS A 231 -5.71 3.14 -20.75
C CYS A 231 -6.96 3.59 -21.52
N PRO A 232 -7.07 3.25 -22.82
CA PRO A 232 -8.21 3.67 -23.63
C PRO A 232 -9.54 3.10 -23.11
N GLU A 233 -9.56 1.84 -22.61
CA GLU A 233 -10.76 1.22 -22.06
C GLU A 233 -11.21 1.89 -20.75
N LYS A 234 -10.28 2.14 -19.80
CA LYS A 234 -10.64 2.81 -18.54
C LYS A 234 -11.05 4.26 -18.77
N THR A 235 -10.36 4.98 -19.64
CA THR A 235 -10.72 6.34 -20.03
C THR A 235 -12.09 6.37 -20.72
N GLY A 236 -12.32 5.45 -21.66
CA GLY A 236 -13.60 5.32 -22.35
C GLY A 236 -14.75 4.97 -21.40
N GLU A 237 -14.56 4.07 -20.44
CA GLU A 237 -15.53 3.77 -19.39
C GLU A 237 -15.85 5.02 -18.55
N THR A 238 -14.81 5.73 -18.09
CA THR A 238 -14.97 6.95 -17.27
C THR A 238 -15.72 8.04 -18.06
N LEU A 239 -15.40 8.25 -19.33
CA LEU A 239 -16.09 9.21 -20.18
C LEU A 239 -17.56 8.82 -20.40
N ARG A 240 -17.85 7.54 -20.66
CA ARG A 240 -19.23 7.04 -20.76
C ARG A 240 -20.01 7.26 -19.48
N ALA A 241 -19.36 7.03 -18.33
CA ALA A 241 -19.96 7.27 -17.03
C ALA A 241 -20.29 8.75 -16.80
N MET A 242 -19.38 9.66 -17.15
CA MET A 242 -19.59 11.12 -17.03
C MET A 242 -20.65 11.66 -17.98
N THR A 243 -20.93 10.99 -19.11
CA THR A 243 -21.94 11.37 -20.10
C THR A 243 -23.24 10.56 -19.97
N MET A 244 -23.38 9.76 -18.92
CA MET A 244 -24.57 8.98 -18.67
C MET A 244 -25.78 9.90 -18.41
N ASP A 245 -26.94 9.51 -18.95
CA ASP A 245 -28.21 10.18 -18.69
C ASP A 245 -28.50 10.19 -17.17
N PRO A 246 -28.65 11.38 -16.55
CA PRO A 246 -28.95 11.48 -15.11
C PRO A 246 -30.20 10.69 -14.69
N ALA A 247 -31.18 10.52 -15.60
CA ALA A 247 -32.37 9.73 -15.33
C ALA A 247 -32.07 8.23 -15.10
N LYS A 248 -30.92 7.74 -15.49
CA LYS A 248 -30.44 6.36 -15.23
C LYS A 248 -29.80 6.20 -13.86
N LEU A 249 -29.41 7.28 -13.21
CA LEU A 249 -28.89 7.27 -11.82
C LEU A 249 -30.09 7.32 -10.87
N THR A 250 -30.78 6.21 -10.72
CA THR A 250 -32.03 6.12 -9.96
C THR A 250 -31.85 6.13 -8.45
N THR A 251 -30.62 5.97 -7.97
CA THR A 251 -30.30 5.97 -6.52
C THR A 251 -29.04 6.76 -6.21
N LEU A 252 -28.99 7.35 -5.02
CA LEU A 252 -27.78 8.02 -4.51
C LEU A 252 -26.59 7.05 -4.37
N ALA A 253 -26.85 5.77 -4.06
CA ALA A 253 -25.83 4.73 -3.98
C ALA A 253 -25.10 4.55 -5.34
N ALA A 254 -25.84 4.40 -6.43
CA ALA A 254 -25.25 4.28 -7.77
C ALA A 254 -24.45 5.54 -8.17
N ALA A 255 -24.93 6.73 -7.76
CA ALA A 255 -24.21 7.98 -7.99
C ALA A 255 -22.91 8.06 -7.17
N LEU A 256 -22.88 7.54 -5.95
CA LEU A 256 -21.68 7.48 -5.11
C LEU A 256 -20.62 6.53 -5.69
N GLU A 257 -21.02 5.33 -6.12
CA GLU A 257 -20.11 4.37 -6.77
C GLU A 257 -19.43 4.99 -8.01
N LEU A 258 -20.23 5.67 -8.85
CA LEU A 258 -19.71 6.38 -10.01
C LEU A 258 -18.75 7.51 -9.64
N ALA A 259 -19.08 8.30 -8.61
CA ALA A 259 -18.24 9.38 -8.12
C ALA A 259 -16.90 8.87 -7.58
N ASP A 260 -16.91 7.75 -6.88
CA ASP A 260 -15.71 7.11 -6.37
C ASP A 260 -14.80 6.62 -7.51
N ASP A 261 -15.36 5.99 -8.54
CA ASP A 261 -14.62 5.53 -9.72
C ASP A 261 -13.97 6.69 -10.50
N VAL A 262 -14.74 7.77 -10.73
CA VAL A 262 -14.23 8.98 -11.41
C VAL A 262 -13.12 9.64 -10.58
N THR A 263 -13.31 9.73 -9.27
CA THR A 263 -12.33 10.32 -8.35
C THR A 263 -11.05 9.51 -8.32
N ALA A 264 -11.15 8.18 -8.25
CA ALA A 264 -10.01 7.28 -8.28
C ALA A 264 -9.22 7.41 -9.60
N TRP A 265 -9.91 7.42 -10.74
CA TRP A 265 -9.27 7.65 -12.04
C TRP A 265 -8.58 9.02 -12.12
N ALA A 266 -9.25 10.09 -11.69
CA ALA A 266 -8.68 11.44 -11.72
C ALA A 266 -7.43 11.55 -10.81
N LYS A 267 -7.41 10.83 -9.69
CA LYS A 267 -6.23 10.73 -8.83
C LYS A 267 -5.08 10.02 -9.55
N GLN A 268 -5.34 8.86 -10.18
CA GLN A 268 -4.33 8.12 -10.95
C GLN A 268 -3.74 8.94 -12.09
N VAL A 269 -4.54 9.70 -12.83
CA VAL A 269 -4.05 10.61 -13.88
C VAL A 269 -3.06 11.63 -13.31
N LYS A 270 -3.38 12.25 -12.17
CA LYS A 270 -2.49 13.23 -11.51
C LYS A 270 -1.19 12.59 -11.00
N GLU A 271 -1.27 11.41 -10.40
CA GLU A 271 -0.12 10.67 -9.88
C GLU A 271 0.80 10.23 -11.02
N THR A 272 0.25 9.71 -12.12
CA THR A 272 1.02 9.32 -13.30
C THR A 272 1.71 10.54 -13.93
N ALA A 273 1.00 11.66 -14.10
CA ALA A 273 1.58 12.88 -14.63
C ALA A 273 2.71 13.43 -13.73
N HIS A 274 2.52 13.38 -12.41
CA HIS A 274 3.55 13.77 -11.44
C HIS A 274 4.81 12.89 -11.58
N ALA A 275 4.63 11.56 -11.61
CA ALA A 275 5.71 10.60 -11.75
C ALA A 275 6.46 10.76 -13.09
N GLN A 276 5.76 11.02 -14.19
CA GLN A 276 6.38 11.30 -15.49
C GLN A 276 7.28 12.53 -15.42
N LEU A 277 6.80 13.63 -14.85
CA LEU A 277 7.58 14.85 -14.68
C LEU A 277 8.77 14.66 -13.72
N GLU A 278 8.63 13.86 -12.65
CA GLU A 278 9.75 13.53 -11.75
C GLU A 278 10.84 12.73 -12.46
N LEU A 279 10.47 11.88 -13.41
CA LEU A 279 11.42 11.19 -14.29
C LEU A 279 12.02 12.08 -15.37
N GLY A 280 11.60 13.35 -15.48
CA GLY A 280 12.05 14.29 -16.49
C GLY A 280 11.37 14.12 -17.84
N ASN A 281 10.27 13.39 -17.92
CA ASN A 281 9.44 13.31 -19.13
C ASN A 281 8.50 14.53 -19.19
N ALA A 282 8.31 15.10 -20.38
CA ALA A 282 7.42 16.24 -20.55
C ALA A 282 5.94 15.82 -20.46
N VAL A 283 5.14 16.66 -19.81
CA VAL A 283 3.67 16.59 -19.83
C VAL A 283 3.17 17.96 -20.28
N ASP A 284 2.64 18.05 -21.50
CA ASP A 284 2.28 19.31 -22.13
C ASP A 284 1.35 20.16 -21.26
N GLY A 285 1.75 21.41 -21.04
CA GLY A 285 0.99 22.37 -20.22
C GLY A 285 1.15 22.19 -18.70
N TRP A 286 1.98 21.26 -18.22
CA TRP A 286 2.19 20.98 -16.81
C TRP A 286 3.67 20.98 -16.43
N LYS A 287 3.95 21.33 -15.17
CA LYS A 287 5.32 21.33 -14.60
C LYS A 287 5.26 20.97 -13.12
N LEU A 288 6.40 20.60 -12.54
CA LEU A 288 6.57 20.47 -11.10
C LEU A 288 6.89 21.83 -10.48
N VAL A 289 6.29 22.09 -9.35
CA VAL A 289 6.62 23.23 -8.50
C VAL A 289 6.73 22.79 -7.06
N SER A 290 7.52 23.50 -6.26
CA SER A 290 7.60 23.22 -4.81
C SER A 290 6.24 23.36 -4.14
N LYS A 291 5.88 22.38 -3.32
CA LYS A 291 4.71 22.51 -2.44
C LYS A 291 4.88 23.73 -1.53
N ARG A 292 3.77 24.35 -1.14
CA ARG A 292 3.81 25.41 -0.13
C ARG A 292 4.49 24.89 1.13
N GLY A 293 5.61 25.50 1.50
CA GLY A 293 6.31 25.13 2.73
C GLY A 293 5.43 25.36 3.95
N VAL A 294 5.42 24.40 4.85
CA VAL A 294 4.78 24.51 6.17
C VAL A 294 5.83 25.09 7.12
N ARG A 295 5.45 26.15 7.85
CA ARG A 295 6.31 26.71 8.89
C ARG A 295 6.37 25.73 10.08
N LYS A 296 7.58 25.32 10.42
CA LYS A 296 7.87 24.48 11.58
C LYS A 296 8.94 25.17 12.42
N TRP A 297 9.02 24.84 13.67
CA TRP A 297 10.14 25.24 14.50
C TRP A 297 11.42 24.58 13.98
N ALA A 298 12.45 25.38 13.71
CA ALA A 298 13.75 24.87 13.25
C ALA A 298 14.44 24.01 14.32
N ASN A 299 14.31 24.44 15.56
CA ASN A 299 14.71 23.69 16.75
C ASN A 299 13.59 23.84 17.79
N PRO A 300 12.78 22.80 18.01
CA PRO A 300 11.64 22.87 18.92
C PRO A 300 12.00 23.25 20.35
N GLN A 301 13.12 22.74 20.90
CA GLN A 301 13.55 23.02 22.27
C GLN A 301 14.00 24.48 22.46
N ALA A 302 14.82 25.00 21.53
CA ALA A 302 15.24 26.39 21.55
C ALA A 302 14.05 27.34 21.31
N ALA A 303 13.12 26.97 20.44
CA ALA A 303 11.90 27.72 20.20
C ALA A 303 10.98 27.72 21.41
N GLU A 304 10.86 26.63 22.15
CA GLU A 304 10.07 26.57 23.39
C GLU A 304 10.62 27.58 24.43
N GLN A 305 11.93 27.63 24.62
CA GLN A 305 12.54 28.59 25.54
C GLN A 305 12.27 30.03 25.10
N ALA A 306 12.49 30.32 23.82
CA ALA A 306 12.21 31.68 23.29
C ALA A 306 10.73 32.09 23.43
N VAL A 307 9.79 31.15 23.27
CA VAL A 307 8.36 31.43 23.50
C VAL A 307 8.06 31.66 24.97
N ARG A 308 8.71 30.95 25.89
CA ARG A 308 8.58 31.19 27.34
C ARG A 308 9.10 32.58 27.71
N ASP A 309 10.22 33.00 27.14
CA ASP A 309 10.79 34.33 27.36
C ASP A 309 9.85 35.44 26.82
N LEU A 310 9.28 35.23 25.61
CA LEU A 310 8.27 36.14 25.05
C LEU A 310 7.01 36.18 25.90
N PHE A 311 6.57 35.06 26.47
CA PHE A 311 5.43 35.01 27.39
C PHE A 311 5.66 35.88 28.64
N VAL A 312 6.82 35.74 29.24
CA VAL A 312 7.19 36.54 30.42
C VAL A 312 7.25 38.05 30.09
N ALA A 313 7.86 38.38 28.95
CA ALA A 313 8.07 39.75 28.54
C ALA A 313 6.76 40.47 28.15
N SER A 314 5.83 39.77 27.48
CA SER A 314 4.66 40.43 26.87
C SER A 314 3.53 40.77 27.83
N ARG A 315 3.38 40.04 28.94
CA ARG A 315 2.27 40.10 29.92
C ARG A 315 0.85 40.02 29.31
N ARG A 316 0.75 39.85 27.98
CA ARG A 316 -0.52 39.78 27.22
C ARG A 316 -0.94 38.36 26.88
N LEU A 317 -0.02 37.42 26.97
CA LEU A 317 -0.25 35.98 26.70
C LEU A 317 -0.62 35.29 28.03
N ARG A 318 -1.48 34.27 27.92
CA ARG A 318 -1.79 33.30 28.99
C ARG A 318 -1.18 31.94 28.67
N VAL A 319 -1.04 31.07 29.65
CA VAL A 319 -0.48 29.72 29.44
C VAL A 319 -1.20 28.98 28.31
N GLY A 320 -2.53 29.00 28.28
CA GLY A 320 -3.32 28.41 27.21
C GLY A 320 -3.18 29.08 25.84
N ASP A 321 -2.54 30.25 25.74
CA ASP A 321 -2.24 30.92 24.47
C ASP A 321 -0.96 30.39 23.81
N ILE A 322 -0.09 29.72 24.58
CA ILE A 322 1.20 29.20 24.12
C ILE A 322 1.30 27.68 24.17
N THR A 323 0.41 27.00 24.90
CA THR A 323 0.36 25.54 25.04
C THR A 323 -1.03 25.01 24.73
N GLU A 324 -1.08 23.87 24.07
CA GLU A 324 -2.23 22.98 24.02
C GLU A 324 -1.92 21.75 24.93
N THR A 325 -2.28 20.55 24.52
CA THR A 325 -1.78 19.31 25.15
C THR A 325 -0.28 19.11 24.90
N ALA A 326 0.25 19.81 23.88
CA ALA A 326 1.67 19.92 23.55
C ALA A 326 1.97 21.39 23.17
N PHE A 327 3.26 21.71 23.03
CA PHE A 327 3.72 23.04 22.61
C PHE A 327 3.11 23.43 21.25
N MET A 328 2.51 24.62 21.16
CA MET A 328 1.84 25.09 19.93
C MET A 328 2.79 25.14 18.74
N SER A 329 2.31 24.74 17.57
CA SER A 329 3.05 24.93 16.32
C SER A 329 3.21 26.43 15.97
N ALA A 330 4.29 26.77 15.25
CA ALA A 330 4.59 28.14 14.86
C ALA A 330 3.41 28.88 14.17
N PRO A 331 2.65 28.28 13.21
CA PRO A 331 1.50 28.92 12.60
C PRO A 331 0.32 29.18 13.56
N LYS A 332 0.11 28.30 14.55
CA LYS A 332 -0.94 28.49 15.55
C LYS A 332 -0.59 29.61 16.49
N LEU A 333 0.64 29.62 17.00
CA LEU A 333 1.12 30.69 17.89
C LEU A 333 1.14 32.05 17.20
N GLU A 334 1.52 32.15 15.93
CA GLU A 334 1.46 33.40 15.17
C GLU A 334 0.05 33.99 15.13
N LYS A 335 -0.98 33.15 14.92
CA LYS A 335 -2.38 33.61 14.95
C LYS A 335 -2.78 34.15 16.34
N VAL A 336 -2.36 33.47 17.39
CA VAL A 336 -2.62 33.91 18.78
C VAL A 336 -1.91 35.24 19.07
N CYS A 337 -0.63 35.33 18.72
CA CYS A 337 0.15 36.59 18.91
C CYS A 337 -0.50 37.74 18.14
N LYS A 338 -0.90 37.55 16.89
CA LYS A 338 -1.60 38.58 16.11
C LYS A 338 -2.91 39.01 16.76
N ALA A 339 -3.72 38.07 17.25
CA ALA A 339 -4.98 38.39 17.95
C ALA A 339 -4.77 39.12 19.26
N LYS A 340 -3.63 38.92 19.93
CA LYS A 340 -3.26 39.54 21.21
C LYS A 340 -2.39 40.80 21.07
N GLY A 341 -2.05 41.19 19.82
CA GLY A 341 -1.18 42.34 19.56
C GLY A 341 0.26 42.13 20.06
N VAL A 342 0.76 40.92 19.99
CA VAL A 342 2.13 40.53 20.32
C VAL A 342 2.91 40.35 19.03
N ASP A 343 4.13 40.89 18.97
CA ASP A 343 4.99 40.72 17.79
C ASP A 343 5.60 39.31 17.73
N PHE A 344 5.15 38.52 16.75
CA PHE A 344 5.69 37.20 16.47
C PHE A 344 7.06 37.24 15.76
N GLY A 345 7.42 38.40 15.19
CA GLY A 345 8.68 38.58 14.44
C GLY A 345 9.93 38.22 15.24
N GLN A 346 9.87 38.40 16.56
CA GLN A 346 10.96 38.04 17.50
C GLN A 346 11.28 36.52 17.49
N LEU A 347 10.35 35.69 17.02
CA LEU A 347 10.53 34.21 16.91
C LEU A 347 10.95 33.76 15.50
N SER A 348 11.13 34.69 14.56
CA SER A 348 11.43 34.36 13.16
C SER A 348 12.67 33.49 12.95
N ALA A 349 13.70 33.72 13.79
CA ALA A 349 14.94 32.91 13.75
C ALA A 349 14.73 31.45 14.11
N TYR A 350 13.63 31.10 14.78
CA TYR A 350 13.29 29.71 15.17
C TYR A 350 12.31 29.05 14.21
N VAL A 351 11.83 29.75 13.19
CA VAL A 351 10.85 29.27 12.22
C VAL A 351 11.53 28.94 10.90
N ASN A 352 11.45 27.67 10.48
CA ASN A 352 11.89 27.25 9.17
C ASN A 352 10.67 26.99 8.26
N LYS A 353 10.77 27.42 7.00
CA LYS A 353 9.75 27.18 5.97
C LYS A 353 10.31 26.28 4.90
N THR A 354 10.20 24.98 5.11
CA THR A 354 10.65 23.98 4.14
C THR A 354 9.48 23.44 3.33
N SER A 355 9.71 23.23 2.04
CA SER A 355 8.78 22.49 1.18
C SER A 355 8.87 21.00 1.50
N SER A 356 7.73 20.32 1.56
CA SER A 356 7.66 18.86 1.77
C SER A 356 7.72 18.06 0.48
N GLY A 357 8.11 18.66 -0.65
CA GLY A 357 8.21 18.01 -1.95
C GLY A 357 7.64 18.84 -3.09
N THR A 358 7.37 18.18 -4.21
CA THR A 358 6.85 18.80 -5.43
C THR A 358 5.34 18.57 -5.59
N THR A 359 4.72 19.36 -6.43
CA THR A 359 3.31 19.20 -6.82
C THR A 359 3.10 19.63 -8.27
N LEU A 360 2.11 19.06 -8.93
CA LEU A 360 1.70 19.45 -10.28
C LEU A 360 1.14 20.87 -10.30
N ALA A 361 1.54 21.64 -11.29
CA ALA A 361 0.99 22.95 -11.61
C ALA A 361 0.92 23.13 -13.13
N ARG A 362 0.02 23.97 -13.58
CA ARG A 362 0.01 24.37 -15.00
C ARG A 362 1.27 25.21 -15.30
N THR A 363 1.71 25.21 -16.54
CA THR A 363 2.85 26.04 -16.97
C THR A 363 2.61 27.53 -16.75
N SER A 364 1.35 27.97 -16.69
CA SER A 364 0.95 29.34 -16.33
C SER A 364 1.05 29.68 -14.84
N ASP A 365 1.34 28.71 -13.96
CA ASP A 365 1.52 28.98 -12.52
C ASP A 365 2.78 29.84 -12.31
N PRO A 366 2.70 30.94 -11.52
CA PRO A 366 3.82 31.87 -11.34
C PRO A 366 5.01 31.30 -10.55
N ARG A 367 4.84 30.15 -9.91
CA ARG A 367 5.95 29.50 -9.16
C ARG A 367 7.00 28.95 -10.13
N GLU A 368 8.26 29.02 -9.71
CA GLU A 368 9.37 28.44 -10.45
C GLU A 368 9.23 26.94 -10.58
N GLU A 369 9.61 26.43 -11.74
CA GLU A 369 9.67 25.00 -11.99
C GLU A 369 10.76 24.35 -11.13
N THR A 370 10.42 23.23 -10.51
CA THR A 370 11.36 22.43 -9.73
C THR A 370 11.74 21.20 -10.52
N LEU A 371 13.01 21.10 -10.90
CA LEU A 371 13.55 19.90 -11.55
C LEU A 371 13.82 18.83 -10.49
N SER A 372 13.43 17.59 -10.79
CA SER A 372 13.80 16.45 -9.96
C SER A 372 15.29 16.11 -10.11
N ALA A 373 15.86 15.39 -9.13
CA ALA A 373 17.24 14.91 -9.22
C ALA A 373 17.47 14.07 -10.49
N ALA A 374 16.49 13.26 -10.89
CA ALA A 374 16.55 12.45 -12.11
C ALA A 374 16.53 13.32 -13.38
N ALA A 375 15.73 14.39 -13.39
CA ALA A 375 15.72 15.34 -14.51
C ALA A 375 17.05 16.11 -14.62
N LEU A 376 17.64 16.50 -13.50
CA LEU A 376 18.95 17.14 -13.46
C LEU A 376 20.07 16.21 -13.96
N GLN A 377 20.08 14.94 -13.54
CA GLN A 377 21.06 13.95 -14.01
C GLN A 377 20.97 13.72 -15.51
N ARG A 378 19.77 13.66 -16.09
CA ARG A 378 19.60 13.54 -17.55
C ARG A 378 20.09 14.78 -18.28
N ALA A 379 19.78 15.97 -17.79
CA ALA A 379 20.23 17.22 -18.39
C ALA A 379 21.76 17.32 -18.38
N VAL A 380 22.42 16.92 -17.30
CA VAL A 380 23.89 16.88 -17.19
C VAL A 380 24.48 15.80 -18.09
N GLY A 381 23.88 14.59 -18.12
CA GLY A 381 24.34 13.48 -18.95
C GLY A 381 24.17 13.72 -20.46
N SER A 382 23.33 14.65 -20.88
CA SER A 382 23.20 15.08 -22.30
C SER A 382 24.20 16.13 -22.70
N LEU A 383 25.01 16.67 -21.78
CA LEU A 383 26.07 17.66 -22.01
C LEU A 383 27.46 17.02 -22.06
N THR A 384 27.56 15.72 -21.80
CA THR A 384 28.75 14.88 -21.96
C THR A 384 28.61 13.98 -23.17
#